data_ff0231d5a5c6e364bccc3f585cca5c31
#
_entry.id   ff0231d5a5c6e364bccc3f585cca5c31
#
_cell.length_a   1.000
_cell.length_b   1.000
_cell.length_c   1.000
_cell.angle_alpha   90.00
_cell.angle_beta   90.00
_cell.angle_gamma   90.00
#
_symmetry.space_group_name_H-M   'P 1'
#
loop_
_entity.id
_entity.type
_entity.pdbx_description
1 polymer ?
#
loop_
_entity_poly.entity_id
_entity_poly.type
_entity_poly.pdbx_seq_one_letter_code
_entity_poly.pdbx_strand_id
1 'polypeptide(L)'
;MSKTALSIQMLEILYSRNIVGIAELSKILDTNPRNIPEYKKVLEEAGYVIDTVPGRYGGYVLNKKYTFPSTRLSDTEKEGLMQGFDYLLSRNDFMRKDDYAKAMAKISAAMYPQNNEEIDTTVIYRYPDSMDENELSSRYRIMERCIKEQRKLSIDYRSNDNKIRTRIVHPYKLYMYNNSWFIIAYCEMAERFLVFKLIRMKRYEMLSETFRRSLIYNERDYLDEYGMKNGDWYDVKLKFTGKHAMFIDEYRYGKNQKVERIDDDTTIISVTMQYRDDIVGFVLNHQEFCEVLEPEWLKEETTRVAQSVLMKYTHESKI
;
A
#
# COMPACT_ATOMS: atom_id res chain seq x y z
N MET A 1 32.50 33.76 5.58
CA MET A 1 31.32 32.93 5.70
C MET A 1 30.91 32.77 7.15
N SER A 2 29.62 32.56 7.46
CA SER A 2 29.20 32.29 8.84
C SER A 2 29.64 30.90 9.29
N LYS A 3 29.81 30.67 10.60
CA LYS A 3 30.14 29.36 11.18
C LYS A 3 29.14 28.28 10.73
N THR A 4 27.86 28.61 10.70
CA THR A 4 26.81 27.70 10.25
C THR A 4 26.94 27.29 8.77
N ALA A 5 27.27 28.25 7.89
CA ALA A 5 27.45 27.97 6.47
C ALA A 5 28.64 27.03 6.24
N LEU A 6 29.74 27.23 6.95
CA LEU A 6 30.93 26.35 6.88
C LEU A 6 30.64 24.95 7.46
N SER A 7 29.84 24.86 8.53
CA SER A 7 29.39 23.56 9.06
C SER A 7 28.54 22.80 8.07
N ILE A 8 27.63 23.45 7.35
CA ILE A 8 26.82 22.81 6.30
C ILE A 8 27.69 22.30 5.14
N GLN A 9 28.64 23.12 4.67
CA GLN A 9 29.61 22.70 3.65
C GLN A 9 30.45 21.50 4.11
N MET A 10 30.90 21.52 5.38
CA MET A 10 31.58 20.37 5.97
C MET A 10 30.73 19.11 5.93
N LEU A 11 29.44 19.20 6.23
CA LEU A 11 28.48 18.08 6.16
C LEU A 11 28.38 17.52 4.74
N GLU A 12 28.28 18.37 3.72
CA GLU A 12 28.22 17.98 2.30
C GLU A 12 29.48 17.21 1.88
N ILE A 13 30.65 17.69 2.32
CA ILE A 13 31.94 17.01 2.06
C ILE A 13 31.96 15.64 2.72
N LEU A 14 31.55 15.52 3.99
CA LEU A 14 31.51 14.26 4.72
C LEU A 14 30.44 13.29 4.15
N TYR A 15 29.37 13.82 3.54
CA TYR A 15 28.37 13.01 2.86
C TYR A 15 28.91 12.37 1.58
N SER A 16 29.73 13.10 0.83
CA SER A 16 30.33 12.67 -0.44
C SER A 16 31.52 11.74 -0.30
N ARG A 17 32.18 11.69 0.91
CA ARG A 17 33.40 10.95 1.14
C ARG A 17 33.31 10.03 2.35
N ASN A 18 34.15 8.99 2.39
CA ASN A 18 34.13 8.03 3.49
C ASN A 18 34.86 8.53 4.73
N ILE A 19 36.03 9.16 4.55
CA ILE A 19 36.85 9.74 5.62
C ILE A 19 37.52 10.99 5.10
N VAL A 20 37.56 12.07 5.90
CA VAL A 20 38.19 13.32 5.50
C VAL A 20 39.03 13.88 6.66
N GLY A 21 40.29 14.11 6.42
CA GLY A 21 41.23 14.64 7.40
C GLY A 21 40.97 16.12 7.74
N ILE A 22 41.34 16.53 8.96
CA ILE A 22 41.17 17.93 9.42
C ILE A 22 41.92 18.92 8.51
N ALA A 23 43.13 18.59 8.08
CA ALA A 23 43.93 19.43 7.17
C ALA A 23 43.28 19.57 5.79
N GLU A 24 42.64 18.50 5.29
CA GLU A 24 41.91 18.51 4.02
C GLU A 24 40.66 19.35 4.13
N LEU A 25 39.86 19.14 5.20
CA LEU A 25 38.66 19.94 5.47
C LEU A 25 38.97 21.43 5.57
N SER A 26 40.04 21.78 6.29
CA SER A 26 40.46 23.18 6.44
C SER A 26 40.83 23.83 5.11
N LYS A 27 41.47 23.06 4.21
CA LYS A 27 41.87 23.53 2.88
C LYS A 27 40.66 23.73 1.98
N ILE A 28 39.71 22.78 1.99
CA ILE A 28 38.50 22.84 1.15
C ILE A 28 37.57 23.98 1.63
N LEU A 29 37.44 24.14 2.94
CA LEU A 29 36.55 25.16 3.55
C LEU A 29 37.20 26.54 3.67
N ASP A 30 38.44 26.70 3.22
CA ASP A 30 39.24 27.92 3.35
C ASP A 30 39.19 28.50 4.79
N THR A 31 39.51 27.66 5.77
CA THR A 31 39.42 27.99 7.20
C THR A 31 40.61 27.46 8.00
N ASN A 32 40.80 27.96 9.22
CA ASN A 32 41.83 27.44 10.10
C ASN A 32 41.50 26.02 10.56
N PRO A 33 42.46 25.06 10.56
CA PRO A 33 42.27 23.71 11.08
C PRO A 33 41.71 23.65 12.50
N ARG A 34 41.99 24.66 13.35
CA ARG A 34 41.45 24.76 14.72
C ARG A 34 39.94 24.99 14.76
N ASN A 35 39.33 25.47 13.68
CA ASN A 35 37.89 25.71 13.61
C ASN A 35 37.11 24.45 13.22
N ILE A 36 37.74 23.46 12.60
CA ILE A 36 37.08 22.24 12.13
C ILE A 36 36.37 21.46 13.26
N PRO A 37 37.01 21.28 14.46
CA PRO A 37 36.31 20.66 15.59
C PRO A 37 35.05 21.42 16.05
N GLU A 38 35.03 22.74 15.91
CA GLU A 38 33.85 23.55 16.25
C GLU A 38 32.73 23.38 15.24
N TYR A 39 33.03 23.20 13.96
CA TYR A 39 32.03 22.89 12.93
C TYR A 39 31.43 21.48 13.15
N LYS A 40 32.33 20.52 13.52
CA LYS A 40 31.88 19.18 13.95
C LYS A 40 30.88 19.29 15.11
N LYS A 41 31.22 20.08 16.15
CA LYS A 41 30.33 20.25 17.31
C LYS A 41 28.97 20.83 16.93
N VAL A 42 28.91 21.82 16.03
CA VAL A 42 27.66 22.38 15.51
C VAL A 42 26.83 21.33 14.81
N LEU A 43 27.45 20.44 14.04
CA LEU A 43 26.76 19.35 13.36
C LEU A 43 26.27 18.27 14.35
N GLU A 44 27.07 17.95 15.38
CA GLU A 44 26.66 17.01 16.43
C GLU A 44 25.48 17.57 17.26
N GLU A 45 25.51 18.86 17.60
CA GLU A 45 24.38 19.57 18.23
C GLU A 45 23.12 19.59 17.34
N ALA A 46 23.30 19.53 16.01
CA ALA A 46 22.23 19.40 15.05
C ALA A 46 21.77 17.94 14.85
N GLY A 47 22.34 16.97 15.56
CA GLY A 47 21.93 15.56 15.55
C GLY A 47 22.70 14.67 14.59
N TYR A 48 23.75 15.14 13.93
CA TYR A 48 24.60 14.30 13.08
C TYR A 48 25.64 13.54 13.90
N VAL A 49 25.81 12.24 13.63
CA VAL A 49 26.84 11.42 14.27
C VAL A 49 28.09 11.43 13.40
N ILE A 50 29.16 12.05 13.93
CA ILE A 50 30.43 12.18 13.22
C ILE A 50 31.51 11.47 14.03
N ASP A 51 31.92 10.31 13.55
CA ASP A 51 32.99 9.52 14.18
C ASP A 51 34.34 10.12 13.89
N THR A 52 35.26 9.99 14.86
CA THR A 52 36.68 10.41 14.73
C THR A 52 37.53 9.17 14.60
N VAL A 53 38.22 9.04 13.47
CA VAL A 53 39.16 7.95 13.22
C VAL A 53 40.58 8.49 13.50
N PRO A 54 41.30 7.95 14.51
CA PRO A 54 42.63 8.38 14.83
C PRO A 54 43.69 7.87 13.84
N GLY A 55 44.82 8.55 13.75
CA GLY A 55 46.00 8.10 12.99
C GLY A 55 46.38 8.99 11.80
N ARG A 56 47.52 8.65 11.14
CA ARG A 56 48.11 9.45 10.04
C ARG A 56 47.15 9.66 8.86
N TYR A 57 46.26 8.69 8.63
CA TYR A 57 45.21 8.72 7.59
C TYR A 57 43.81 8.85 8.19
N GLY A 58 43.76 9.31 9.45
CA GLY A 58 42.51 9.51 10.17
C GLY A 58 41.81 10.82 9.79
N GLY A 59 40.64 11.00 10.36
CA GLY A 59 39.80 12.17 10.09
C GLY A 59 38.39 11.99 10.63
N TYR A 60 37.47 12.72 10.07
CA TYR A 60 36.06 12.64 10.41
C TYR A 60 35.32 11.78 9.39
N VAL A 61 34.38 10.98 9.90
CA VAL A 61 33.48 10.09 9.13
C VAL A 61 32.05 10.39 9.54
N LEU A 62 31.24 10.74 8.59
CA LEU A 62 29.80 10.84 8.82
C LEU A 62 29.19 9.43 8.93
N ASN A 63 28.62 9.11 10.09
CA ASN A 63 27.98 7.83 10.31
C ASN A 63 26.62 7.80 9.62
N LYS A 64 26.59 7.40 8.36
CA LYS A 64 25.39 7.37 7.51
C LYS A 64 24.30 6.41 8.00
N LYS A 65 24.62 5.51 8.94
CA LYS A 65 23.62 4.61 9.55
C LYS A 65 22.73 5.33 10.56
N TYR A 66 23.21 6.43 11.15
CA TYR A 66 22.48 7.20 12.16
C TYR A 66 22.07 8.59 11.67
N THR A 67 22.42 8.95 10.44
CA THR A 67 21.93 10.17 9.81
C THR A 67 20.51 9.94 9.29
N PHE A 68 19.54 10.03 10.19
CA PHE A 68 18.26 10.57 9.77
C PHE A 68 18.54 12.06 9.54
N PRO A 69 18.32 12.61 8.33
CA PRO A 69 18.40 14.06 8.19
C PRO A 69 17.48 14.62 9.26
N SER A 70 18.01 15.48 10.14
CA SER A 70 17.17 16.25 11.04
C SER A 70 16.40 17.25 10.18
N THR A 71 15.46 16.75 9.40
CA THR A 71 14.43 17.55 8.79
C THR A 71 13.75 18.24 9.97
N ARG A 72 13.92 19.55 10.06
CA ARG A 72 13.17 20.38 11.01
C ARG A 72 11.72 20.33 10.58
N LEU A 73 11.06 19.25 10.99
CA LEU A 73 9.63 19.12 10.78
C LEU A 73 8.95 20.23 11.58
N SER A 74 8.09 20.99 10.93
CA SER A 74 7.16 21.89 11.61
C SER A 74 6.22 21.07 12.51
N ASP A 75 5.57 21.70 13.45
CA ASP A 75 4.65 21.00 14.34
C ASP A 75 3.50 20.36 13.57
N THR A 76 2.97 20.99 12.53
CA THR A 76 1.95 20.43 11.64
C THR A 76 2.45 19.21 10.84
N GLU A 77 3.73 19.18 10.44
CA GLU A 77 4.31 18.00 9.78
C GLU A 77 4.52 16.83 10.75
N LYS A 78 4.89 17.12 12.00
CA LYS A 78 4.97 16.12 13.07
C LYS A 78 3.60 15.53 13.38
N GLU A 79 2.58 16.37 13.54
CA GLU A 79 1.19 15.94 13.76
C GLU A 79 0.70 15.05 12.61
N GLY A 80 0.93 15.45 11.36
CA GLY A 80 0.57 14.63 10.19
C GLY A 80 1.29 13.27 10.17
N LEU A 81 2.56 13.23 10.59
CA LEU A 81 3.32 11.98 10.68
C LEU A 81 2.76 11.07 11.78
N MET A 82 2.41 11.63 12.95
CA MET A 82 1.82 10.85 14.04
C MET A 82 0.41 10.35 13.69
N GLN A 83 -0.42 11.17 13.07
CA GLN A 83 -1.74 10.75 12.59
C GLN A 83 -1.62 9.59 11.57
N GLY A 84 -0.66 9.67 10.65
CA GLY A 84 -0.35 8.56 9.72
C GLY A 84 0.12 7.30 10.43
N PHE A 85 0.88 7.44 11.53
CA PHE A 85 1.33 6.34 12.36
C PHE A 85 0.15 5.62 13.02
N ASP A 86 -0.74 6.36 13.68
CA ASP A 86 -1.92 5.80 14.37
C ASP A 86 -2.86 5.12 13.35
N TYR A 87 -3.07 5.76 12.20
CA TYR A 87 -3.83 5.18 11.11
C TYR A 87 -3.27 3.83 10.66
N LEU A 88 -1.96 3.72 10.43
CA LEU A 88 -1.34 2.46 10.00
C LEU A 88 -1.31 1.41 11.11
N LEU A 89 -1.14 1.80 12.38
CA LEU A 89 -1.20 0.87 13.51
C LEU A 89 -2.60 0.30 13.74
N SER A 90 -3.65 1.08 13.45
CA SER A 90 -5.03 0.60 13.59
C SER A 90 -5.39 -0.45 12.53
N ARG A 91 -4.59 -0.58 11.46
CA ARG A 91 -4.84 -1.51 10.36
C ARG A 91 -4.20 -2.87 10.61
N ASN A 92 -5.00 -3.94 10.61
CA ASN A 92 -4.49 -5.32 10.76
C ASN A 92 -3.91 -5.88 9.45
N ASP A 93 -4.20 -5.27 8.30
CA ASP A 93 -3.68 -5.63 6.98
C ASP A 93 -2.33 -4.98 6.65
N PHE A 94 -1.78 -4.17 7.56
CA PHE A 94 -0.45 -3.60 7.42
C PHE A 94 0.62 -4.59 7.89
N MET A 95 1.18 -5.36 6.97
CA MET A 95 2.07 -6.50 7.25
C MET A 95 3.40 -6.16 7.92
N ARG A 96 3.82 -4.88 7.90
CA ARG A 96 5.05 -4.40 8.53
C ARG A 96 4.81 -3.59 9.79
N LYS A 97 3.70 -3.85 10.48
CA LYS A 97 3.24 -3.11 11.67
C LYS A 97 4.32 -3.01 12.75
N ASP A 98 4.95 -4.14 13.10
CA ASP A 98 5.99 -4.19 14.13
C ASP A 98 7.26 -3.43 13.74
N ASP A 99 7.70 -3.58 12.48
CA ASP A 99 8.89 -2.88 11.97
C ASP A 99 8.64 -1.37 11.93
N TYR A 100 7.42 -0.98 11.52
CA TYR A 100 6.99 0.42 11.47
C TYR A 100 6.87 1.02 12.87
N ALA A 101 6.26 0.32 13.82
CA ALA A 101 6.18 0.76 15.22
C ALA A 101 7.56 0.98 15.83
N LYS A 102 8.51 0.05 15.61
CA LYS A 102 9.91 0.22 16.05
C LYS A 102 10.61 1.42 15.41
N ALA A 103 10.36 1.64 14.11
CA ALA A 103 10.92 2.79 13.40
C ALA A 103 10.33 4.11 13.93
N MET A 104 9.00 4.17 14.08
CA MET A 104 8.31 5.35 14.59
C MET A 104 8.66 5.68 16.04
N ALA A 105 8.85 4.68 16.90
CA ALA A 105 9.33 4.90 18.27
C ALA A 105 10.69 5.63 18.29
N LYS A 106 11.61 5.28 17.37
CA LYS A 106 12.90 5.98 17.24
C LYS A 106 12.74 7.40 16.68
N ILE A 107 11.83 7.58 15.72
CA ILE A 107 11.55 8.88 15.10
C ILE A 107 10.87 9.80 16.11
N SER A 108 9.85 9.33 16.82
CA SER A 108 9.11 10.10 17.84
C SER A 108 10.02 10.54 19.00
N ALA A 109 10.92 9.66 19.46
CA ALA A 109 11.88 10.01 20.49
C ALA A 109 12.83 11.14 20.06
N ALA A 110 13.12 11.26 18.75
CA ALA A 110 13.93 12.35 18.20
C ALA A 110 13.11 13.64 17.98
N MET A 111 11.79 13.52 17.74
CA MET A 111 10.90 14.66 17.45
C MET A 111 10.33 15.32 18.71
N TYR A 112 10.03 14.52 19.74
CA TYR A 112 9.41 14.97 21.00
C TYR A 112 10.22 14.52 22.21
N PRO A 113 11.27 15.24 22.59
CA PRO A 113 12.08 14.82 23.74
C PRO A 113 11.36 14.90 25.09
N GLN A 114 10.20 15.54 25.20
CA GLN A 114 9.56 15.84 26.50
C GLN A 114 8.03 15.83 26.56
N ASN A 115 7.26 15.46 25.53
CA ASN A 115 5.78 15.46 25.64
C ASN A 115 5.15 14.20 25.06
N ASN A 116 4.44 13.47 25.93
CA ASN A 116 3.52 12.40 25.58
C ASN A 116 2.08 12.94 25.68
N GLU A 117 1.64 13.72 24.71
CA GLU A 117 0.21 13.92 24.48
C GLU A 117 -0.21 12.92 23.40
N GLU A 118 -0.91 11.86 23.83
CA GLU A 118 -1.55 10.90 22.94
C GLU A 118 -2.75 11.56 22.26
N ILE A 119 -2.72 11.68 20.95
CA ILE A 119 -3.92 12.03 20.16
C ILE A 119 -4.67 10.71 19.95
N ASP A 120 -5.80 10.55 20.65
CA ASP A 120 -6.66 9.38 20.52
C ASP A 120 -7.46 9.45 19.22
N THR A 121 -6.97 8.77 18.16
CA THR A 121 -7.67 8.62 16.90
C THR A 121 -8.07 7.16 16.72
N THR A 122 -9.36 6.87 16.91
CA THR A 122 -9.89 5.52 16.70
C THR A 122 -10.33 5.33 15.26
N VAL A 123 -9.70 4.39 14.54
CA VAL A 123 -10.09 4.01 13.17
C VAL A 123 -10.56 2.56 13.17
N ILE A 124 -11.84 2.34 12.81
CA ILE A 124 -12.44 1.01 12.79
C ILE A 124 -12.61 0.56 11.33
N TYR A 125 -12.04 -0.59 10.98
CA TYR A 125 -12.20 -1.24 9.68
C TYR A 125 -12.92 -2.57 9.80
N ARG A 126 -13.74 -2.90 8.80
CA ARG A 126 -14.21 -4.28 8.61
C ARG A 126 -13.15 -5.08 7.88
N TYR A 127 -12.70 -6.17 8.48
CA TYR A 127 -11.77 -7.11 7.87
C TYR A 127 -12.47 -8.35 7.37
N PRO A 128 -11.97 -9.00 6.32
CA PRO A 128 -12.28 -10.39 6.10
C PRO A 128 -11.51 -11.22 7.14
N ASP A 129 -12.14 -11.52 8.28
CA ASP A 129 -11.61 -12.22 9.43
C ASP A 129 -11.35 -13.73 9.20
N SER A 130 -11.10 -14.13 7.97
CA SER A 130 -11.00 -15.53 7.61
C SER A 130 -9.59 -16.12 7.74
N MET A 131 -8.62 -15.34 8.23
CA MET A 131 -7.24 -15.79 8.42
C MET A 131 -6.60 -15.11 9.62
N ASP A 132 -5.88 -15.91 10.42
CA ASP A 132 -5.03 -15.41 11.49
C ASP A 132 -3.99 -14.40 10.94
N GLU A 133 -3.78 -13.29 11.66
CA GLU A 133 -2.88 -12.20 11.25
C GLU A 133 -1.43 -12.71 11.09
N ASN A 134 -0.98 -13.63 11.95
CA ASN A 134 0.35 -14.22 11.87
C ASN A 134 0.51 -15.11 10.64
N GLU A 135 -0.55 -15.85 10.29
CA GLU A 135 -0.55 -16.68 9.08
C GLU A 135 -0.49 -15.82 7.82
N LEU A 136 -1.29 -14.74 7.76
CA LEU A 136 -1.27 -13.82 6.64
C LEU A 136 0.09 -13.11 6.52
N SER A 137 0.66 -12.67 7.64
CA SER A 137 1.99 -12.05 7.69
C SER A 137 3.07 -13.03 7.21
N SER A 138 2.99 -14.30 7.60
CA SER A 138 3.93 -15.33 7.16
C SER A 138 3.84 -15.57 5.66
N ARG A 139 2.62 -15.65 5.10
CA ARG A 139 2.40 -15.74 3.65
C ARG A 139 2.99 -14.55 2.92
N TYR A 140 2.68 -13.35 3.38
CA TYR A 140 3.19 -12.11 2.80
C TYR A 140 4.71 -12.12 2.72
N ARG A 141 5.41 -12.45 3.82
CA ARG A 141 6.88 -12.47 3.89
C ARG A 141 7.49 -13.47 2.91
N ILE A 142 6.88 -14.64 2.75
CA ILE A 142 7.36 -15.64 1.78
C ILE A 142 7.16 -15.15 0.34
N MET A 143 6.00 -14.56 0.01
CA MET A 143 5.74 -13.98 -1.31
C MET A 143 6.74 -12.87 -1.63
N GLU A 144 6.95 -11.94 -0.68
CA GLU A 144 7.92 -10.85 -0.82
C GLU A 144 9.34 -11.40 -1.07
N ARG A 145 9.73 -12.43 -0.33
CA ARG A 145 11.03 -13.08 -0.49
C ARG A 145 11.15 -13.74 -1.85
N CYS A 146 10.14 -14.49 -2.31
CA CYS A 146 10.13 -15.12 -3.63
C CYS A 146 10.29 -14.08 -4.75
N ILE A 147 9.60 -12.92 -4.64
CA ILE A 147 9.71 -11.83 -5.61
C ILE A 147 11.12 -11.25 -5.61
N LYS A 148 11.69 -10.98 -4.44
CA LYS A 148 13.01 -10.36 -4.28
C LYS A 148 14.14 -11.28 -4.77
N GLU A 149 14.06 -12.57 -4.43
CA GLU A 149 15.07 -13.57 -4.80
C GLU A 149 14.80 -14.21 -6.18
N GLN A 150 13.72 -13.84 -6.85
CA GLN A 150 13.25 -14.42 -8.12
C GLN A 150 13.13 -15.95 -8.04
N ARG A 151 12.55 -16.45 -6.95
CA ARG A 151 12.36 -17.89 -6.72
C ARG A 151 10.95 -18.31 -7.08
N LYS A 152 10.85 -19.49 -7.69
CA LYS A 152 9.57 -20.12 -7.96
C LYS A 152 8.85 -20.45 -6.66
N LEU A 153 7.52 -20.49 -6.74
CA LEU A 153 6.65 -20.78 -5.62
C LEU A 153 5.69 -21.91 -6.02
N SER A 154 5.61 -22.95 -5.22
CA SER A 154 4.55 -23.96 -5.29
C SER A 154 3.38 -23.53 -4.42
N ILE A 155 2.16 -23.54 -4.97
CA ILE A 155 0.93 -23.19 -4.25
C ILE A 155 -0.17 -24.24 -4.48
N ASP A 156 -0.87 -24.62 -3.41
CA ASP A 156 -2.18 -25.29 -3.51
C ASP A 156 -3.26 -24.21 -3.47
N TYR A 157 -3.85 -23.91 -4.61
CA TYR A 157 -4.75 -22.78 -4.79
C TYR A 157 -6.21 -23.20 -5.01
N ARG A 158 -7.13 -22.64 -4.20
CA ARG A 158 -8.56 -22.80 -4.39
C ARG A 158 -9.06 -21.82 -5.45
N SER A 159 -9.44 -22.34 -6.62
CA SER A 159 -10.00 -21.57 -7.73
C SER A 159 -11.47 -21.21 -7.49
N ASN A 160 -12.06 -20.38 -8.37
CA ASN A 160 -13.48 -19.98 -8.29
C ASN A 160 -14.45 -21.17 -8.48
N ASP A 161 -14.02 -22.24 -9.16
CA ASP A 161 -14.76 -23.50 -9.28
C ASP A 161 -14.68 -24.39 -8.00
N ASN A 162 -14.18 -23.81 -6.90
CA ASN A 162 -13.98 -24.45 -5.59
C ASN A 162 -13.01 -25.65 -5.59
N LYS A 163 -12.26 -25.86 -6.67
CA LYS A 163 -11.25 -26.93 -6.75
C LYS A 163 -9.89 -26.42 -6.30
N ILE A 164 -9.19 -27.28 -5.56
CA ILE A 164 -7.81 -27.02 -5.16
C ILE A 164 -6.89 -27.67 -6.20
N ARG A 165 -5.94 -26.89 -6.72
CA ARG A 165 -4.94 -27.38 -7.67
C ARG A 165 -3.57 -26.89 -7.25
N THR A 166 -2.58 -27.78 -7.31
CA THR A 166 -1.18 -27.40 -7.13
C THR A 166 -0.69 -26.70 -8.39
N ARG A 167 -0.02 -25.56 -8.19
CA ARG A 167 0.54 -24.75 -9.27
C ARG A 167 1.95 -24.32 -8.92
N ILE A 168 2.83 -24.33 -9.91
CA ILE A 168 4.13 -23.67 -9.85
C ILE A 168 3.97 -22.32 -10.48
N VAL A 169 4.34 -21.27 -9.74
CA VAL A 169 4.17 -19.88 -10.17
C VAL A 169 5.46 -19.09 -9.97
N HIS A 170 5.66 -18.09 -10.81
CA HIS A 170 6.75 -17.13 -10.73
C HIS A 170 6.18 -15.80 -10.21
N PRO A 171 6.37 -15.42 -8.95
CA PRO A 171 5.80 -14.21 -8.38
C PRO A 171 6.50 -12.95 -8.91
N TYR A 172 5.71 -11.94 -9.33
CA TYR A 172 6.23 -10.68 -9.87
C TYR A 172 5.89 -9.47 -9.03
N LYS A 173 4.65 -9.39 -8.54
CA LYS A 173 4.14 -8.25 -7.81
C LYS A 173 3.23 -8.69 -6.70
N LEU A 174 3.43 -8.12 -5.52
CA LEU A 174 2.53 -8.21 -4.38
C LEU A 174 1.78 -6.88 -4.25
N TYR A 175 0.47 -6.92 -4.07
CA TYR A 175 -0.34 -5.73 -3.94
C TYR A 175 -1.59 -5.98 -3.09
N MET A 176 -2.16 -4.90 -2.58
CA MET A 176 -3.41 -4.92 -1.82
C MET A 176 -4.53 -4.30 -2.64
N TYR A 177 -5.69 -4.95 -2.66
CA TYR A 177 -6.90 -4.45 -3.27
C TYR A 177 -8.12 -4.92 -2.46
N ASN A 178 -9.05 -4.01 -2.17
CA ASN A 178 -10.24 -4.27 -1.37
C ASN A 178 -9.93 -5.09 -0.10
N ASN A 179 -9.00 -4.60 0.72
CA ASN A 179 -8.55 -5.19 1.99
C ASN A 179 -8.08 -6.65 1.86
N SER A 180 -7.56 -7.04 0.72
CA SER A 180 -7.03 -8.38 0.48
C SER A 180 -5.70 -8.31 -0.26
N TRP A 181 -4.78 -9.19 0.13
CA TRP A 181 -3.49 -9.32 -0.52
C TRP A 181 -3.55 -10.27 -1.72
N PHE A 182 -2.92 -9.85 -2.80
CA PHE A 182 -2.81 -10.59 -4.05
C PHE A 182 -1.38 -10.61 -4.56
N ILE A 183 -1.04 -11.65 -5.33
CA ILE A 183 0.16 -11.66 -6.16
C ILE A 183 -0.22 -11.75 -7.65
N ILE A 184 0.52 -11.05 -8.47
CA ILE A 184 0.58 -11.29 -9.91
C ILE A 184 1.75 -12.24 -10.13
N ALA A 185 1.48 -13.38 -10.75
CA ALA A 185 2.48 -14.39 -11.02
C ALA A 185 2.27 -15.08 -12.38
N TYR A 186 3.36 -15.41 -13.06
CA TYR A 186 3.29 -16.31 -14.21
C TYR A 186 3.01 -17.74 -13.70
N CYS A 187 2.00 -18.38 -14.21
CA CYS A 187 1.61 -19.74 -13.85
C CYS A 187 2.09 -20.71 -14.92
N GLU A 188 3.01 -21.64 -14.57
CA GLU A 188 3.55 -22.61 -15.53
C GLU A 188 2.46 -23.48 -16.16
N MET A 189 1.47 -23.94 -15.35
CA MET A 189 0.37 -24.76 -15.84
C MET A 189 -0.58 -24.04 -16.79
N ALA A 190 -0.76 -22.73 -16.64
CA ALA A 190 -1.65 -21.91 -17.48
C ALA A 190 -0.89 -21.18 -18.58
N GLU A 191 0.43 -21.22 -18.58
CA GLU A 191 1.35 -20.55 -19.50
C GLU A 191 1.07 -19.05 -19.67
N ARG A 192 0.55 -18.42 -18.62
CA ARG A 192 0.22 -16.98 -18.59
C ARG A 192 0.31 -16.40 -17.20
N PHE A 193 0.32 -15.07 -17.12
CA PHE A 193 0.18 -14.37 -15.86
C PHE A 193 -1.24 -14.47 -15.33
N LEU A 194 -1.33 -14.74 -14.03
CA LEU A 194 -2.58 -14.82 -13.29
C LEU A 194 -2.45 -14.03 -11.98
N VAL A 195 -3.59 -13.70 -11.44
CA VAL A 195 -3.73 -13.05 -10.13
C VAL A 195 -4.17 -14.09 -9.11
N PHE A 196 -3.45 -14.18 -8.00
CA PHE A 196 -3.75 -15.11 -6.92
C PHE A 196 -3.98 -14.35 -5.62
N LYS A 197 -5.13 -14.59 -4.99
CA LYS A 197 -5.46 -14.03 -3.67
C LYS A 197 -4.76 -14.86 -2.59
N LEU A 198 -3.98 -14.24 -1.69
CA LEU A 198 -3.18 -14.97 -0.70
C LEU A 198 -4.01 -15.88 0.21
N ILE A 199 -5.18 -15.41 0.63
CA ILE A 199 -6.08 -16.16 1.51
C ILE A 199 -6.58 -17.49 0.88
N ARG A 200 -6.62 -17.58 -0.45
CA ARG A 200 -7.04 -18.79 -1.18
C ARG A 200 -5.93 -19.82 -1.36
N MET A 201 -4.70 -19.53 -0.96
CA MET A 201 -3.60 -20.47 -0.96
C MET A 201 -3.70 -21.37 0.27
N LYS A 202 -3.86 -22.68 0.10
CA LYS A 202 -3.95 -23.65 1.19
C LYS A 202 -2.59 -24.12 1.66
N ARG A 203 -1.65 -24.27 0.73
CA ARG A 203 -0.23 -24.51 0.97
C ARG A 203 0.59 -23.59 0.08
N TYR A 204 1.80 -23.27 0.50
CA TYR A 204 2.72 -22.44 -0.25
C TYR A 204 4.13 -22.78 0.17
N GLU A 205 5.01 -22.99 -0.79
CA GLU A 205 6.40 -23.38 -0.58
C GLU A 205 7.31 -22.68 -1.58
N MET A 206 8.33 -21.99 -1.05
CA MET A 206 9.36 -21.37 -1.87
C MET A 206 10.30 -22.47 -2.37
N LEU A 207 10.39 -22.64 -3.69
CA LEU A 207 11.22 -23.66 -4.31
C LEU A 207 12.69 -23.22 -4.40
N SER A 208 13.60 -24.19 -4.62
CA SER A 208 15.03 -23.90 -4.86
C SER A 208 15.26 -23.28 -6.23
N GLU A 209 14.38 -23.55 -7.20
CA GLU A 209 14.49 -23.04 -8.56
C GLU A 209 14.22 -21.53 -8.62
N THR A 210 15.03 -20.87 -9.44
CA THR A 210 14.86 -19.46 -9.78
C THR A 210 14.20 -19.30 -11.14
N PHE A 211 13.68 -18.12 -11.41
CA PHE A 211 13.16 -17.74 -12.72
C PHE A 211 13.76 -16.40 -13.16
N ARG A 212 13.78 -16.15 -14.46
CA ARG A 212 14.12 -14.83 -15.00
C ARG A 212 12.85 -14.06 -15.29
N ARG A 213 12.82 -12.79 -14.89
CA ARG A 213 11.68 -11.92 -15.22
C ARG A 213 11.53 -11.78 -16.73
N SER A 214 10.32 -12.04 -17.20
CA SER A 214 9.98 -11.85 -18.62
C SER A 214 9.88 -10.37 -18.96
N LEU A 215 10.39 -9.98 -20.12
CA LEU A 215 10.22 -8.63 -20.68
C LEU A 215 8.78 -8.33 -21.12
N ILE A 216 7.95 -9.37 -21.24
CA ILE A 216 6.53 -9.25 -21.63
C ILE A 216 5.65 -8.83 -20.43
N TYR A 217 6.15 -8.94 -19.20
CA TYR A 217 5.38 -8.53 -18.04
C TYR A 217 5.19 -7.02 -18.01
N ASN A 218 3.94 -6.59 -18.03
CA ASN A 218 3.55 -5.20 -17.82
C ASN A 218 2.50 -5.13 -16.71
N GLU A 219 2.82 -4.45 -15.61
CA GLU A 219 1.93 -4.30 -14.46
C GLU A 219 0.59 -3.65 -14.85
N ARG A 220 0.62 -2.72 -15.81
CA ARG A 220 -0.58 -1.99 -16.26
C ARG A 220 -1.62 -2.88 -16.95
N ASP A 221 -1.25 -4.11 -17.31
CA ASP A 221 -2.21 -5.07 -17.87
C ASP A 221 -3.09 -5.70 -16.78
N TYR A 222 -2.67 -5.60 -15.52
CA TYR A 222 -3.33 -6.23 -14.36
C TYR A 222 -3.89 -5.23 -13.35
N LEU A 223 -3.33 -4.02 -13.30
CA LEU A 223 -3.68 -2.98 -12.34
C LEU A 223 -3.82 -1.63 -13.06
N ASP A 224 -4.79 -0.84 -12.62
CA ASP A 224 -4.91 0.58 -12.96
C ASP A 224 -5.33 1.40 -11.73
N GLU A 225 -5.66 2.67 -11.93
CA GLU A 225 -6.07 3.58 -10.85
C GLU A 225 -7.40 3.19 -10.17
N TYR A 226 -8.18 2.31 -10.79
CA TYR A 226 -9.43 1.74 -10.24
C TYR A 226 -9.22 0.37 -9.59
N GLY A 227 -7.99 -0.13 -9.58
CA GLY A 227 -7.60 -1.38 -8.95
C GLY A 227 -7.27 -2.50 -9.93
N MET A 228 -7.80 -3.70 -9.66
CA MET A 228 -7.51 -4.89 -10.44
C MET A 228 -8.33 -4.91 -11.73
N LYS A 229 -7.64 -5.09 -12.88
CA LYS A 229 -8.30 -5.27 -14.17
C LYS A 229 -8.88 -6.69 -14.28
N ASN A 230 -10.17 -6.80 -14.10
CA ASN A 230 -10.90 -8.07 -14.16
C ASN A 230 -11.99 -8.01 -15.25
N GLY A 231 -11.66 -8.46 -16.47
CA GLY A 231 -12.62 -8.55 -17.56
C GLY A 231 -12.92 -7.21 -18.25
N ASP A 232 -14.05 -7.17 -18.95
CA ASP A 232 -14.45 -6.04 -19.77
C ASP A 232 -15.05 -4.89 -18.95
N TRP A 233 -15.01 -3.70 -19.53
CA TRP A 233 -15.64 -2.51 -19.01
C TRP A 233 -17.01 -2.30 -19.64
N TYR A 234 -17.98 -1.89 -18.84
CA TYR A 234 -19.37 -1.71 -19.25
C TYR A 234 -19.85 -0.33 -18.84
N ASP A 235 -20.42 0.40 -19.78
CA ASP A 235 -21.11 1.65 -19.49
C ASP A 235 -22.48 1.32 -18.91
N VAL A 236 -22.78 1.89 -17.76
CA VAL A 236 -24.04 1.70 -17.05
C VAL A 236 -24.68 3.04 -16.71
N LYS A 237 -25.99 3.09 -16.74
CA LYS A 237 -26.79 4.23 -16.30
C LYS A 237 -27.79 3.76 -15.28
N LEU A 238 -27.69 4.30 -14.09
CA LEU A 238 -28.45 3.86 -12.91
C LEU A 238 -29.17 5.06 -12.32
N LYS A 239 -30.43 4.87 -11.93
CA LYS A 239 -31.25 5.83 -11.23
C LYS A 239 -31.37 5.40 -9.77
N PHE A 240 -31.08 6.32 -8.88
CA PHE A 240 -31.22 6.13 -7.43
C PHE A 240 -32.32 7.01 -6.88
N THR A 241 -33.05 6.47 -5.91
CA THR A 241 -34.17 7.18 -5.27
C THR A 241 -34.03 7.18 -3.75
N GLY A 242 -34.79 8.08 -3.09
CA GLY A 242 -34.84 8.18 -1.63
C GLY A 242 -33.47 8.40 -1.00
N LYS A 243 -33.23 7.77 0.14
CA LYS A 243 -31.96 7.92 0.89
C LYS A 243 -30.70 7.62 0.08
N HIS A 244 -30.79 6.74 -0.93
CA HIS A 244 -29.64 6.40 -1.75
C HIS A 244 -29.29 7.50 -2.77
N ALA A 245 -30.27 8.29 -3.21
CA ALA A 245 -30.02 9.42 -4.09
C ALA A 245 -29.16 10.52 -3.44
N MET A 246 -29.22 10.63 -2.12
CA MET A 246 -28.48 11.67 -1.37
C MET A 246 -26.98 11.39 -1.28
N PHE A 247 -26.56 10.11 -1.18
CA PHE A 247 -25.18 9.72 -0.85
C PHE A 247 -24.43 9.05 -2.01
N ILE A 248 -25.12 8.77 -3.12
CA ILE A 248 -24.51 8.00 -4.21
C ILE A 248 -23.38 8.75 -4.91
N ASP A 249 -23.30 10.06 -4.80
CA ASP A 249 -22.26 10.89 -5.38
C ASP A 249 -21.04 11.11 -4.46
N GLU A 250 -21.08 10.61 -3.23
CA GLU A 250 -19.93 10.67 -2.30
C GLU A 250 -18.76 9.78 -2.71
N TYR A 251 -19.01 8.80 -3.58
CA TYR A 251 -18.01 7.80 -3.99
C TYR A 251 -17.83 7.75 -5.50
N ARG A 252 -16.61 7.37 -5.91
CA ARG A 252 -16.33 7.00 -7.29
C ARG A 252 -16.45 5.49 -7.46
N TYR A 253 -17.35 5.07 -8.35
CA TYR A 253 -17.64 3.66 -8.63
C TYR A 253 -16.94 3.13 -9.88
N GLY A 254 -16.37 4.01 -10.72
CA GLY A 254 -15.69 3.64 -11.95
C GLY A 254 -15.21 4.83 -12.76
N LYS A 255 -14.91 4.55 -14.04
CA LYS A 255 -14.43 5.57 -15.00
C LYS A 255 -15.60 6.41 -15.51
N ASN A 256 -15.27 7.62 -15.99
CA ASN A 256 -16.20 8.50 -16.70
C ASN A 256 -17.49 8.80 -15.91
N GLN A 257 -17.45 8.72 -14.59
CA GLN A 257 -18.63 8.91 -13.76
C GLN A 257 -19.19 10.33 -13.94
N LYS A 258 -20.47 10.40 -14.27
CA LYS A 258 -21.28 11.63 -14.31
C LYS A 258 -22.48 11.46 -13.38
N VAL A 259 -22.76 12.49 -12.63
CA VAL A 259 -23.87 12.54 -11.68
C VAL A 259 -24.84 13.63 -12.14
N GLU A 260 -26.11 13.29 -12.25
CA GLU A 260 -27.19 14.20 -12.59
C GLU A 260 -28.25 14.13 -11.48
N ARG A 261 -28.38 15.18 -10.70
CA ARG A 261 -29.45 15.33 -9.70
C ARG A 261 -30.71 15.85 -10.39
N ILE A 262 -31.75 15.05 -10.39
CA ILE A 262 -33.04 15.40 -10.99
C ILE A 262 -33.87 16.22 -10.01
N ASP A 263 -33.90 15.78 -8.76
CA ASP A 263 -34.54 16.45 -7.63
C ASP A 263 -33.88 16.00 -6.32
N ASP A 264 -34.47 16.35 -5.15
CA ASP A 264 -33.94 16.02 -3.83
C ASP A 264 -33.95 14.51 -3.54
N ASP A 265 -34.83 13.75 -4.19
CA ASP A 265 -35.03 12.31 -3.98
C ASP A 265 -34.55 11.44 -5.15
N THR A 266 -34.05 12.06 -6.24
CA THR A 266 -33.70 11.32 -7.46
C THR A 266 -32.35 11.77 -8.02
N THR A 267 -31.42 10.82 -8.15
CA THR A 267 -30.10 11.03 -8.76
C THR A 267 -29.83 9.96 -9.81
N ILE A 268 -29.33 10.36 -10.98
CA ILE A 268 -28.89 9.46 -12.05
C ILE A 268 -27.38 9.48 -12.11
N ILE A 269 -26.79 8.30 -12.18
CA ILE A 269 -25.33 8.13 -12.39
C ILE A 269 -25.11 7.38 -13.70
N SER A 270 -24.26 7.97 -14.55
CA SER A 270 -23.67 7.27 -15.70
C SER A 270 -22.22 7.00 -15.40
N VAL A 271 -21.78 5.74 -15.47
CA VAL A 271 -20.44 5.33 -15.08
C VAL A 271 -19.99 4.10 -15.87
N THR A 272 -18.70 4.04 -16.18
CA THR A 272 -18.09 2.84 -16.79
C THR A 272 -17.52 1.97 -15.65
N MET A 273 -18.10 0.79 -15.44
CA MET A 273 -17.74 -0.16 -14.40
C MET A 273 -17.15 -1.43 -14.97
N GLN A 274 -16.41 -2.17 -14.16
CA GLN A 274 -15.74 -3.39 -14.54
C GLN A 274 -16.38 -4.59 -13.86
N TYR A 275 -16.40 -5.75 -14.55
CA TYR A 275 -16.82 -7.05 -14.04
C TYR A 275 -18.33 -7.17 -13.80
N ARG A 276 -18.99 -7.94 -14.70
CA ARG A 276 -20.48 -8.06 -14.74
C ARG A 276 -21.11 -8.45 -13.40
N ASP A 277 -20.52 -9.44 -12.72
CA ASP A 277 -21.09 -9.94 -11.45
C ASP A 277 -21.01 -8.88 -10.35
N ASP A 278 -19.93 -8.07 -10.31
CA ASP A 278 -19.80 -6.99 -9.34
C ASP A 278 -20.80 -5.85 -9.64
N ILE A 279 -21.07 -5.58 -10.91
CA ILE A 279 -22.06 -4.58 -11.33
C ILE A 279 -23.47 -5.02 -10.93
N VAL A 280 -23.83 -6.29 -11.16
CA VAL A 280 -25.10 -6.86 -10.71
C VAL A 280 -25.20 -6.82 -9.18
N GLY A 281 -24.14 -7.21 -8.49
CA GLY A 281 -24.06 -7.14 -7.04
C GLY A 281 -24.21 -5.71 -6.51
N PHE A 282 -23.62 -4.73 -7.19
CA PHE A 282 -23.75 -3.31 -6.86
C PHE A 282 -25.22 -2.86 -6.94
N VAL A 283 -25.93 -3.18 -8.03
CA VAL A 283 -27.35 -2.84 -8.19
C VAL A 283 -28.19 -3.47 -7.08
N LEU A 284 -28.01 -4.77 -6.83
CA LEU A 284 -28.76 -5.50 -5.80
C LEU A 284 -28.48 -5.03 -4.36
N ASN A 285 -27.28 -4.53 -4.09
CA ASN A 285 -26.92 -3.95 -2.79
C ASN A 285 -27.71 -2.67 -2.47
N HIS A 286 -28.16 -1.96 -3.50
CA HIS A 286 -28.98 -0.76 -3.33
C HIS A 286 -30.49 -1.05 -3.24
N GLN A 287 -30.87 -2.34 -3.27
CA GLN A 287 -32.23 -2.80 -3.04
C GLN A 287 -33.23 -2.15 -4.04
N GLU A 288 -34.41 -1.79 -3.56
CA GLU A 288 -35.47 -1.11 -4.34
C GLU A 288 -35.12 0.36 -4.70
N PHE A 289 -34.04 0.91 -4.16
CA PHE A 289 -33.64 2.30 -4.40
C PHE A 289 -32.80 2.48 -5.66
N CYS A 290 -32.42 1.38 -6.35
CA CYS A 290 -31.62 1.44 -7.58
C CYS A 290 -32.40 0.83 -8.74
N GLU A 291 -32.63 1.63 -9.79
CA GLU A 291 -33.21 1.21 -11.05
C GLU A 291 -32.16 1.24 -12.15
N VAL A 292 -32.00 0.15 -12.90
CA VAL A 292 -31.12 0.10 -14.06
C VAL A 292 -31.80 0.76 -15.24
N LEU A 293 -31.24 1.85 -15.77
CA LEU A 293 -31.73 2.49 -16.99
C LEU A 293 -31.07 1.87 -18.23
N GLU A 294 -29.76 1.65 -18.18
CA GLU A 294 -28.93 1.06 -19.23
C GLU A 294 -27.77 0.28 -18.61
N PRO A 295 -27.28 -0.79 -19.27
CA PRO A 295 -27.77 -1.46 -20.49
C PRO A 295 -28.82 -2.53 -20.19
N GLU A 296 -29.47 -3.05 -21.24
CA GLU A 296 -30.54 -4.04 -21.11
C GLU A 296 -30.07 -5.35 -20.45
N TRP A 297 -28.88 -5.85 -20.81
CA TRP A 297 -28.32 -7.06 -20.18
C TRP A 297 -28.26 -6.97 -18.66
N LEU A 298 -28.02 -5.78 -18.11
CA LEU A 298 -27.92 -5.57 -16.66
C LEU A 298 -29.30 -5.65 -16.00
N LYS A 299 -30.35 -5.17 -16.66
CA LYS A 299 -31.74 -5.34 -16.19
C LYS A 299 -32.12 -6.80 -16.16
N GLU A 300 -31.88 -7.53 -17.27
CA GLU A 300 -32.16 -8.94 -17.39
C GLU A 300 -31.47 -9.77 -16.31
N GLU A 301 -30.15 -9.55 -16.14
CA GLU A 301 -29.34 -10.31 -15.18
C GLU A 301 -29.71 -9.98 -13.72
N THR A 302 -29.95 -8.70 -13.41
CA THR A 302 -30.43 -8.29 -12.07
C THR A 302 -31.80 -8.92 -11.77
N THR A 303 -32.70 -8.90 -12.73
CA THR A 303 -34.03 -9.53 -12.61
C THR A 303 -33.90 -11.04 -12.37
N ARG A 304 -33.08 -11.72 -13.16
CA ARG A 304 -32.82 -13.16 -13.04
C ARG A 304 -32.31 -13.53 -11.63
N VAL A 305 -31.33 -12.75 -11.11
CA VAL A 305 -30.77 -12.99 -9.78
C VAL A 305 -31.81 -12.72 -8.70
N ALA A 306 -32.55 -11.61 -8.78
CA ALA A 306 -33.61 -11.28 -7.82
C ALA A 306 -34.69 -12.36 -7.77
N GLN A 307 -35.13 -12.85 -8.93
CA GLN A 307 -36.09 -13.97 -9.01
C GLN A 307 -35.54 -15.26 -8.39
N SER A 308 -34.27 -15.59 -8.66
CA SER A 308 -33.59 -16.75 -8.06
C SER A 308 -33.53 -16.66 -6.53
N VAL A 309 -33.32 -15.47 -5.99
CA VAL A 309 -33.35 -15.22 -4.54
C VAL A 309 -34.78 -15.40 -4.02
N LEU A 310 -35.78 -14.79 -4.67
CA LEU A 310 -37.17 -14.87 -4.26
C LEU A 310 -37.66 -16.34 -4.22
N MET A 311 -37.32 -17.14 -5.22
CA MET A 311 -37.69 -18.56 -5.29
C MET A 311 -37.21 -19.36 -4.07
N LYS A 312 -36.05 -19.05 -3.51
CA LYS A 312 -35.53 -19.73 -2.31
C LYS A 312 -36.37 -19.49 -1.06
N TYR A 313 -37.04 -18.36 -0.98
CA TYR A 313 -37.88 -18.00 0.17
C TYR A 313 -39.36 -18.30 -0.05
N THR A 314 -39.80 -18.47 -1.30
CA THR A 314 -41.20 -18.79 -1.63
C THR A 314 -41.47 -20.30 -1.69
N HIS A 315 -40.44 -21.14 -1.86
CA HIS A 315 -40.58 -22.61 -1.92
C HIS A 315 -40.46 -23.32 -0.56
N GLU A 316 -40.14 -22.63 0.55
CA GLU A 316 -40.02 -23.22 1.89
C GLU A 316 -41.37 -23.40 2.62
N SER A 317 -42.50 -23.26 1.97
CA SER A 317 -43.81 -23.50 2.61
C SER A 317 -44.29 -24.95 2.47
N LYS A 318 -43.39 -25.92 2.26
CA LYS A 318 -43.70 -27.38 2.27
C LYS A 318 -42.57 -28.14 2.97
N ILE A 319 -42.49 -28.02 4.30
CA ILE A 319 -41.98 -29.05 5.21
C ILE A 319 -42.92 -29.13 6.40
#